data_b58e6f94377b89492e22c69638af7a57
#
_entry.id   b58e6f94377b89492e22c69638af7a57
#
_cell.length_a   1.000
_cell.length_b   1.000
_cell.length_c   1.000
_cell.angle_alpha   90.00
_cell.angle_beta   90.00
_cell.angle_gamma   90.00
#
_symmetry.space_group_name_H-M   'P 1'
#
loop_
_entity.id
_entity.type
_entity.pdbx_description
1 polymer ?
#
loop_
_entity_poly.entity_id
_entity_poly.type
_entity_poly.pdbx_seq_one_letter_code
_entity_poly.pdbx_strand_id
1 'polypeptide(L)'
;IKDKVFYFHLDVQLGNDIFEPDLFMCDKKLLTEKRCVGVPDWIVEITTPKTENWKYTIKLKKYLEAGVKEYWIINPEMQVVHIYRTSARRTTVRVYSMDEKIRVGRFEDLYIDLKNGM
;
A
#
# COMPACT_ATOMS: atom_id res chain seq x y z
N ILE A 1 -0.95 17.34 -2.58
CA ILE A 1 -0.56 16.47 -1.46
C ILE A 1 0.76 16.96 -0.89
N LYS A 2 0.64 17.97 -0.05
CA LYS A 2 1.77 18.64 0.55
C LYS A 2 2.51 17.72 1.52
N ASP A 3 3.85 17.77 1.46
CA ASP A 3 4.76 17.04 2.35
C ASP A 3 4.67 15.50 2.25
N LYS A 4 4.06 15.00 1.18
CA LYS A 4 4.00 13.57 0.90
C LYS A 4 4.90 13.21 -0.27
N VAL A 5 5.49 12.03 -0.20
CA VAL A 5 6.35 11.51 -1.26
C VAL A 5 5.95 10.07 -1.58
N PHE A 6 6.20 9.68 -2.83
CA PHE A 6 5.96 8.33 -3.33
C PHE A 6 7.30 7.68 -3.65
N TYR A 7 7.44 6.41 -3.27
CA TYR A 7 8.64 5.63 -3.59
C TYR A 7 8.29 4.25 -4.09
N PHE A 8 9.05 3.80 -5.07
CA PHE A 8 9.04 2.43 -5.56
C PHE A 8 10.23 1.70 -4.97
N HIS A 9 10.02 0.48 -4.48
CA HIS A 9 11.09 -0.42 -4.05
C HIS A 9 12.08 0.17 -3.04
N LEU A 10 11.59 0.97 -2.12
CA LEU A 10 12.38 1.48 -1.01
C LEU A 10 11.96 0.76 0.27
N ASP A 11 12.93 0.50 1.15
CA ASP A 11 12.63 -0.14 2.43
C ASP A 11 11.78 0.74 3.34
N VAL A 12 10.88 0.10 4.06
CA VAL A 12 10.05 0.69 5.10
C VAL A 12 10.33 -0.05 6.40
N GLN A 13 10.76 0.68 7.42
CA GLN A 13 11.00 0.12 8.74
C GLN A 13 9.83 0.41 9.67
N LEU A 14 9.21 -0.65 10.18
CA LEU A 14 8.11 -0.59 11.15
C LEU A 14 8.58 -1.29 12.42
N GLY A 15 9.03 -0.51 13.40
CA GLY A 15 9.67 -1.07 14.59
C GLY A 15 10.95 -1.81 14.22
N ASN A 16 11.00 -3.10 14.50
CA ASN A 16 12.13 -3.95 14.16
C ASN A 16 11.98 -4.69 12.82
N ASP A 17 10.83 -4.56 12.17
CA ASP A 17 10.58 -5.21 10.89
C ASP A 17 10.91 -4.29 9.73
N ILE A 18 11.50 -4.84 8.69
CA ILE A 18 11.80 -4.11 7.46
C ILE A 18 11.09 -4.79 6.30
N PHE A 19 10.33 -3.99 5.55
CA PHE A 19 9.60 -4.43 4.35
C PHE A 19 10.06 -3.62 3.15
N GLU A 20 9.93 -4.19 1.96
CA GLU A 20 10.16 -3.47 0.71
C GLU A 20 8.89 -3.53 -0.14
N PRO A 21 7.92 -2.61 0.10
CA PRO A 21 6.71 -2.56 -0.74
C PRO A 21 7.05 -2.17 -2.18
N ASP A 22 6.20 -2.59 -3.11
CA ASP A 22 6.37 -2.18 -4.50
C ASP A 22 6.20 -0.67 -4.67
N LEU A 23 5.23 -0.10 -3.96
CA LEU A 23 4.98 1.34 -3.94
C LEU A 23 4.45 1.74 -2.57
N PHE A 24 4.86 2.90 -2.08
CA PHE A 24 4.22 3.48 -0.90
C PHE A 24 4.25 5.00 -0.97
N MET A 25 3.40 5.60 -0.15
CA MET A 25 3.39 7.04 0.06
C MET A 25 3.56 7.33 1.55
N CYS A 26 4.48 8.21 1.88
CA CYS A 26 4.71 8.60 3.26
C CYS A 26 4.95 10.10 3.40
N ASP A 27 4.91 10.56 4.64
CA ASP A 27 5.32 11.91 4.98
C ASP A 27 6.84 12.03 4.77
N LYS A 28 7.28 13.11 4.16
CA LYS A 28 8.69 13.43 3.92
C LYS A 28 9.57 13.27 5.15
N LYS A 29 9.06 13.67 6.32
CA LYS A 29 9.84 13.63 7.56
C LYS A 29 10.23 12.22 8.01
N LEU A 30 9.60 11.17 7.45
CA LEU A 30 9.91 9.80 7.79
C LEU A 30 11.10 9.24 6.99
N LEU A 31 11.52 9.96 5.95
CA LEU A 31 12.60 9.49 5.08
C LEU A 31 13.97 9.72 5.68
N THR A 32 14.82 8.70 5.57
CA THR A 32 16.25 8.79 5.79
C THR A 32 16.96 8.60 4.46
N GLU A 33 18.29 8.62 4.45
CA GLU A 33 19.06 8.34 3.22
C GLU A 33 18.85 6.93 2.68
N LYS A 34 18.39 5.99 3.54
CA LYS A 34 18.31 4.57 3.20
C LYS A 34 16.89 4.04 3.10
N ARG A 35 15.94 4.62 3.85
CA ARG A 35 14.60 4.04 3.98
C ARG A 35 13.60 5.00 4.59
N CYS A 36 12.34 4.58 4.56
CA CYS A 36 11.30 5.22 5.34
C CYS A 36 11.28 4.59 6.75
N VAL A 37 11.40 5.41 7.78
CA VAL A 37 11.30 4.95 9.17
C VAL A 37 10.00 5.48 9.76
N GLY A 38 9.02 4.62 9.88
CA GLY A 38 7.70 4.96 10.37
C GLY A 38 6.59 4.46 9.46
N VAL A 39 5.36 4.86 9.75
CA VAL A 39 4.16 4.31 9.13
C VAL A 39 3.79 5.08 7.86
N PRO A 40 3.86 4.45 6.67
CA PRO A 40 3.35 5.06 5.45
C PRO A 40 1.83 5.27 5.50
N ASP A 41 1.35 6.23 4.72
CA ASP A 41 -0.10 6.48 4.59
C ASP A 41 -0.77 5.44 3.71
N TRP A 42 -0.04 4.92 2.73
CA TRP A 42 -0.56 4.03 1.70
C TRP A 42 0.54 3.10 1.23
N ILE A 43 0.23 1.83 1.13
CA ILE A 43 1.15 0.80 0.66
C ILE A 43 0.49 0.00 -0.45
N VAL A 44 1.23 -0.27 -1.51
CA VAL A 44 0.78 -1.11 -2.63
C VAL A 44 1.75 -2.26 -2.82
N GLU A 45 1.20 -3.46 -2.91
CA GLU A 45 1.93 -4.68 -3.25
C GLU A 45 1.34 -5.26 -4.52
N ILE A 46 2.21 -5.68 -5.45
CA ILE A 46 1.79 -6.31 -6.71
C ILE A 46 2.12 -7.79 -6.61
N THR A 47 1.11 -8.64 -6.71
CA THR A 47 1.33 -10.08 -6.61
C THR A 47 1.92 -10.64 -7.89
N THR A 48 2.68 -11.71 -7.76
CA THR A 48 3.19 -12.49 -8.88
C THR A 48 2.71 -13.94 -8.75
N PRO A 49 2.64 -14.71 -9.84
CA PRO A 49 2.25 -16.12 -9.75
C PRO A 49 3.17 -16.96 -8.85
N LYS A 50 4.40 -16.48 -8.65
CA LYS A 50 5.39 -17.17 -7.81
C LYS A 50 5.27 -16.87 -6.33
N THR A 51 4.57 -15.80 -5.97
CA THR A 51 4.44 -15.38 -4.57
C THR A 51 3.25 -16.08 -3.93
N GLU A 52 3.50 -16.76 -2.84
CA GLU A 52 2.45 -17.48 -2.11
C GLU A 52 1.52 -16.50 -1.39
N ASN A 53 0.21 -16.79 -1.43
CA ASN A 53 -0.81 -15.91 -0.84
C ASN A 53 -0.63 -15.65 0.66
N TRP A 54 -0.10 -16.62 1.40
CA TRP A 54 0.10 -16.49 2.84
C TRP A 54 1.08 -15.36 3.19
N LYS A 55 2.02 -15.05 2.30
CA LYS A 55 2.98 -13.94 2.52
C LYS A 55 2.27 -12.61 2.60
N TYR A 56 1.26 -12.40 1.75
CA TYR A 56 0.47 -11.15 1.78
C TYR A 56 -0.41 -11.08 3.03
N THR A 57 -0.90 -12.19 3.52
CA THR A 57 -1.67 -12.25 4.76
C THR A 57 -0.82 -11.83 5.96
N ILE A 58 0.42 -12.30 6.03
CA ILE A 58 1.36 -11.89 7.08
C ILE A 58 1.69 -10.40 6.98
N LYS A 59 1.98 -9.92 5.79
CA LYS A 59 2.25 -8.49 5.56
C LYS A 59 1.06 -7.63 5.93
N LEU A 60 -0.15 -8.02 5.54
CA LEU A 60 -1.37 -7.32 5.88
C LEU A 60 -1.50 -7.16 7.40
N LYS A 61 -1.33 -8.25 8.13
CA LYS A 61 -1.39 -8.21 9.59
C LYS A 61 -0.37 -7.24 10.17
N LYS A 62 0.88 -7.33 9.72
CA LYS A 62 1.96 -6.48 10.20
C LYS A 62 1.70 -5.00 9.90
N TYR A 63 1.26 -4.70 8.68
CA TYR A 63 0.96 -3.33 8.30
C TYR A 63 -0.19 -2.74 9.11
N LEU A 64 -1.27 -3.50 9.30
CA LEU A 64 -2.42 -3.05 10.09
C LEU A 64 -2.07 -2.85 11.55
N GLU A 65 -1.29 -3.74 12.15
CA GLU A 65 -0.84 -3.62 13.53
C GLU A 65 0.06 -2.39 13.72
N ALA A 66 0.84 -2.04 12.72
CA ALA A 66 1.71 -0.86 12.75
C ALA A 66 0.95 0.45 12.56
N GLY A 67 -0.29 0.40 12.10
CA GLY A 67 -1.13 1.58 11.89
C GLY A 67 -1.22 2.08 10.46
N VAL A 68 -0.82 1.27 9.48
CA VAL A 68 -1.03 1.61 8.05
C VAL A 68 -2.52 1.67 7.79
N LYS A 69 -2.99 2.78 7.23
CA LYS A 69 -4.43 3.01 7.07
C LYS A 69 -4.99 2.51 5.75
N GLU A 70 -4.15 2.36 4.74
CA GLU A 70 -4.60 1.86 3.44
C GLU A 70 -3.54 0.95 2.83
N TYR A 71 -3.96 -0.26 2.45
CA TYR A 71 -3.10 -1.27 1.87
C TYR A 71 -3.78 -1.90 0.67
N TRP A 72 -3.13 -1.83 -0.49
CA TRP A 72 -3.63 -2.37 -1.75
C TRP A 72 -2.84 -3.59 -2.15
N ILE A 73 -3.54 -4.65 -2.53
CA ILE A 73 -2.95 -5.83 -3.14
C ILE A 73 -3.48 -5.91 -4.57
N ILE A 74 -2.59 -5.66 -5.52
CA ILE A 74 -2.93 -5.71 -6.95
C ILE A 74 -2.56 -7.08 -7.49
N ASN A 75 -3.54 -7.79 -8.06
CA ASN A 75 -3.33 -9.08 -8.70
C ASN A 75 -3.55 -8.93 -10.21
N PRO A 76 -2.47 -8.76 -11.00
CA PRO A 76 -2.60 -8.56 -12.45
C PRO A 76 -3.11 -9.79 -13.18
N GLU A 77 -2.82 -10.99 -12.67
CA GLU A 77 -3.26 -12.23 -13.29
C GLU A 77 -4.79 -12.35 -13.24
N MET A 78 -5.39 -12.03 -12.09
CA MET A 78 -6.83 -12.06 -11.92
C MET A 78 -7.52 -10.74 -12.27
N GLN A 79 -6.76 -9.70 -12.58
CA GLN A 79 -7.27 -8.37 -12.91
C GLN A 79 -8.12 -7.76 -11.80
N VAL A 80 -7.69 -7.94 -10.56
CA VAL A 80 -8.39 -7.39 -9.39
C VAL A 80 -7.46 -6.68 -8.44
N VAL A 81 -8.02 -5.76 -7.66
CA VAL A 81 -7.33 -5.03 -6.61
C VAL A 81 -8.11 -5.20 -5.32
N HIS A 82 -7.44 -5.71 -4.28
CA HIS A 82 -8.01 -5.77 -2.93
C HIS A 82 -7.51 -4.55 -2.17
N ILE A 83 -8.44 -3.78 -1.61
CA ILE A 83 -8.11 -2.58 -0.85
C ILE A 83 -8.58 -2.72 0.58
N TYR A 84 -7.62 -2.72 1.49
CA TYR A 84 -7.87 -2.75 2.93
C TYR A 84 -7.73 -1.34 3.48
N ARG A 85 -8.77 -0.84 4.13
CA ARG A 85 -8.77 0.47 4.78
C ARG A 85 -9.10 0.32 6.24
N THR A 86 -8.33 0.99 7.10
CA THR A 86 -8.54 0.98 8.54
C THR A 86 -8.89 2.38 9.01
N SER A 87 -10.00 2.50 9.73
CA SER A 87 -10.45 3.73 10.34
C SER A 87 -11.16 3.39 11.65
N ALA A 88 -10.83 4.11 12.73
CA ALA A 88 -11.48 3.96 14.02
C ALA A 88 -11.61 2.50 14.48
N ARG A 89 -10.52 1.74 14.42
CA ARG A 89 -10.45 0.32 14.81
C ARG A 89 -11.23 -0.64 13.91
N ARG A 90 -11.73 -0.15 12.79
CA ARG A 90 -12.45 -0.97 11.83
C ARG A 90 -11.63 -1.11 10.56
N THR A 91 -11.44 -2.34 10.11
CA THR A 91 -10.81 -2.63 8.82
C THR A 91 -11.88 -3.09 7.85
N THR A 92 -11.93 -2.46 6.68
CA THR A 92 -12.81 -2.87 5.59
C THR A 92 -11.96 -3.33 4.43
N VAL A 93 -12.51 -4.25 3.63
CA VAL A 93 -11.91 -4.67 2.38
C VAL A 93 -12.90 -4.47 1.26
N ARG A 94 -12.41 -3.93 0.13
CA ARG A 94 -13.18 -3.80 -1.10
C ARG A 94 -12.37 -4.37 -2.24
N VAL A 95 -13.06 -4.94 -3.22
CA VAL A 95 -12.45 -5.51 -4.41
C VAL A 95 -12.86 -4.69 -5.62
N TYR A 96 -11.87 -4.23 -6.38
CA TYR A 96 -12.09 -3.47 -7.61
C TYR A 96 -11.53 -4.22 -8.80
N SER A 97 -12.12 -4.00 -9.96
CA SER A 97 -11.54 -4.40 -11.22
C SER A 97 -10.37 -3.47 -11.57
N MET A 98 -9.36 -3.98 -12.26
CA MET A 98 -8.26 -3.13 -12.73
C MET A 98 -8.69 -2.15 -13.84
N ASP A 99 -9.92 -2.28 -14.36
CA ASP A 99 -10.47 -1.33 -15.34
C ASP A 99 -11.01 -0.05 -14.70
N GLU A 100 -11.17 -0.03 -13.39
CA GLU A 100 -11.73 1.11 -12.68
C GLU A 100 -10.65 2.10 -12.28
N LYS A 101 -11.02 3.39 -12.25
CA LYS A 101 -10.22 4.40 -11.57
C LYS A 101 -10.50 4.30 -10.08
N ILE A 102 -9.47 4.20 -9.27
CA ILE A 102 -9.61 3.97 -7.85
C ILE A 102 -9.04 5.16 -7.08
N ARG A 103 -9.87 5.75 -6.23
CA ARG A 103 -9.42 6.84 -5.38
C ARG A 103 -8.54 6.30 -4.25
N VAL A 104 -7.42 6.97 -4.00
CA VAL A 104 -6.54 6.65 -2.88
C VAL A 104 -7.14 7.29 -1.62
N GLY A 105 -7.78 6.44 -0.81
CA GLY A 105 -8.26 6.75 0.51
C GLY A 105 -8.83 8.14 0.74
N ARG A 106 -8.20 8.83 1.65
CA ARG A 106 -8.59 10.18 2.08
C ARG A 106 -8.07 11.32 1.19
N PHE A 107 -7.37 10.99 0.12
CA PHE A 107 -6.87 12.01 -0.81
C PHE A 107 -7.86 12.17 -1.94
N GLU A 108 -8.74 13.16 -1.84
CA GLU A 108 -9.89 13.35 -2.73
C GLU A 108 -9.52 13.47 -4.21
N ASP A 109 -8.38 14.07 -4.51
CA ASP A 109 -7.95 14.34 -5.88
C ASP A 109 -6.96 13.30 -6.42
N LEU A 110 -6.66 12.26 -5.63
CA LEU A 110 -5.70 11.25 -6.05
C LEU A 110 -6.41 9.98 -6.50
N TYR A 111 -6.35 9.73 -7.81
CA TYR A 111 -6.90 8.53 -8.44
C TYR A 111 -5.80 7.75 -9.13
N ILE A 112 -5.92 6.44 -9.08
CA ILE A 112 -5.04 5.53 -9.82
C ILE A 112 -5.82 4.85 -10.92
N ASP A 113 -5.30 4.92 -12.13
CA ASP A 113 -5.88 4.29 -13.32
C ASP A 113 -4.95 3.16 -13.79
N LEU A 114 -5.23 1.95 -13.34
CA LEU A 114 -4.38 0.79 -13.62
C LEU A 114 -4.48 0.33 -15.08
N LYS A 115 -5.59 0.62 -15.74
CA LYS A 115 -5.76 0.27 -17.15
C LYS A 115 -4.79 1.01 -18.05
N ASN A 116 -4.50 2.27 -17.73
CA ASN A 116 -3.62 3.14 -18.51
C ASN A 116 -2.22 3.26 -17.87
N GLY A 117 -1.94 2.44 -16.87
CA GLY A 117 -0.70 2.49 -16.12
C GLY A 117 -0.75 3.48 -14.97
N MET A 118 0.10 3.27 -14.00
CA MET A 118 0.25 4.18 -12.85
C MET A 118 1.28 5.23 -13.11
#